data_efdb7e41a6d8e81d22ae94604584bb4b
#
_entry.id   efdb7e41a6d8e81d22ae94604584bb4b
#
_cell.length_a   1.000
_cell.length_b   1.000
_cell.length_c   1.000
_cell.angle_alpha   90.00
_cell.angle_beta   90.00
_cell.angle_gamma   90.00
#
_symmetry.space_group_name_H-M   'P 1'
#
loop_
_entity.id
_entity.type
_entity.pdbx_description
1 polymer ?
#
loop_
_entity_poly.entity_id
_entity_poly.type
_entity_poly.pdbx_seq_one_letter_code
_entity_poly.pdbx_strand_id
1 'polypeptide(L)'
;SAGDLVNSDAMDADMVSAALSAGAAAVDALPDETRIVVFGEMGIGNTTPASALAARLLDLDATTVVGPGTGVSGEALSAKVTIVERALERCAGLTQPLEVLRALGGREIAAIVGAMGRAAERGLAILVDGFIVSSAALVAVMHDRRVRDYMYFAHRSAEPGHARILDALDAQPLVDAGLRLGEGSGSLTAFPLIDAAVTLHN
;
A
#
# COMPACT_ATOMS: atom_id res chain seq x y z
N SER A 1 2.39 -15.23 -12.56
CA SER A 1 2.99 -15.09 -11.22
C SER A 1 3.92 -13.89 -11.24
N ALA A 2 4.08 -13.21 -10.09
CA ALA A 2 5.12 -12.20 -9.95
C ALA A 2 6.50 -12.86 -10.10
N GLY A 3 7.48 -12.11 -10.60
CA GLY A 3 8.87 -12.54 -10.68
C GLY A 3 9.52 -12.70 -9.30
N ASP A 4 10.69 -13.31 -9.28
CA ASP A 4 11.51 -13.41 -8.07
C ASP A 4 12.21 -12.06 -7.84
N LEU A 5 11.82 -11.33 -6.80
CA LEU A 5 12.33 -9.99 -6.47
C LEU A 5 13.85 -9.90 -6.37
N VAL A 6 14.52 -11.01 -6.05
CA VAL A 6 15.97 -11.07 -5.90
C VAL A 6 16.68 -11.14 -7.26
N ASN A 7 16.09 -11.85 -8.23
CA ASN A 7 16.76 -12.18 -9.48
C ASN A 7 16.14 -11.47 -10.70
N SER A 8 14.90 -10.98 -10.59
CA SER A 8 14.19 -10.33 -11.70
C SER A 8 13.19 -9.29 -11.20
N ASP A 9 12.69 -8.47 -12.10
CA ASP A 9 11.57 -7.58 -11.80
C ASP A 9 10.31 -8.40 -11.50
N ALA A 10 9.52 -7.92 -10.55
CA ALA A 10 8.25 -8.55 -10.15
C ALA A 10 7.24 -8.60 -11.31
N MET A 11 7.26 -7.58 -12.16
CA MET A 11 6.34 -7.43 -13.28
C MET A 11 7.10 -6.87 -14.50
N ASP A 12 6.61 -7.14 -15.70
CA ASP A 12 6.96 -6.39 -16.89
C ASP A 12 6.08 -5.12 -17.03
N ALA A 13 6.38 -4.29 -18.03
CA ALA A 13 5.65 -3.05 -18.24
C ALA A 13 4.17 -3.25 -18.59
N ASP A 14 3.87 -4.30 -19.36
CA ASP A 14 2.49 -4.64 -19.75
C ASP A 14 1.68 -5.11 -18.55
N MET A 15 2.29 -5.90 -17.66
CA MET A 15 1.65 -6.34 -16.41
C MET A 15 1.33 -5.16 -15.50
N VAL A 16 2.23 -4.18 -15.35
CA VAL A 16 1.98 -2.97 -14.56
C VAL A 16 0.84 -2.16 -15.18
N SER A 17 0.90 -1.89 -16.48
CA SER A 17 -0.14 -1.15 -17.19
C SER A 17 -1.51 -1.81 -17.07
N ALA A 18 -1.57 -3.13 -17.25
CA ALA A 18 -2.80 -3.89 -17.12
C ALA A 18 -3.35 -3.86 -15.69
N ALA A 19 -2.49 -3.97 -14.68
CA ALA A 19 -2.91 -3.94 -13.28
C ALA A 19 -3.43 -2.55 -12.87
N LEU A 20 -2.71 -1.47 -13.22
CA LEU A 20 -3.16 -0.09 -13.02
C LEU A 20 -4.52 0.15 -13.67
N SER A 21 -4.68 -0.27 -14.94
CA SER A 21 -5.94 -0.13 -15.69
C SER A 21 -7.08 -0.93 -15.08
N ALA A 22 -6.82 -2.14 -14.59
CA ALA A 22 -7.83 -2.96 -13.93
C ALA A 22 -8.33 -2.31 -12.63
N GLY A 23 -7.43 -1.74 -11.84
CA GLY A 23 -7.79 -0.98 -10.65
C GLY A 23 -8.63 0.25 -10.97
N ALA A 24 -8.23 1.03 -11.96
CA ALA A 24 -9.00 2.20 -12.42
C ALA A 24 -10.40 1.81 -12.92
N ALA A 25 -10.49 0.75 -13.73
CA ALA A 25 -11.77 0.25 -14.24
C ALA A 25 -12.70 -0.24 -13.13
N ALA A 26 -12.16 -0.85 -12.07
CA ALA A 26 -12.95 -1.25 -10.91
C ALA A 26 -13.60 -0.04 -10.21
N VAL A 27 -12.88 1.08 -10.13
CA VAL A 27 -13.42 2.33 -9.58
C VAL A 27 -14.44 2.96 -10.53
N ASP A 28 -14.23 2.89 -11.85
CA ASP A 28 -15.18 3.39 -12.85
C ASP A 28 -16.51 2.64 -12.82
N ALA A 29 -16.49 1.37 -12.43
CA ALA A 29 -17.70 0.55 -12.29
C ALA A 29 -18.53 0.85 -11.03
N LEU A 30 -18.02 1.69 -10.11
CA LEU A 30 -18.78 2.08 -8.92
C LEU A 30 -19.92 3.03 -9.27
N PRO A 31 -21.06 2.96 -8.55
CA PRO A 31 -22.18 3.88 -8.73
C PRO A 31 -21.76 5.35 -8.60
N ASP A 32 -22.49 6.24 -9.30
CA ASP A 32 -22.21 7.69 -9.30
C ASP A 32 -22.41 8.32 -7.91
N GLU A 33 -23.26 7.70 -7.07
CA GLU A 33 -23.51 8.14 -5.69
C GLU A 33 -22.39 7.77 -4.72
N THR A 34 -21.42 6.96 -5.13
CA THR A 34 -20.28 6.60 -4.29
C THR A 34 -19.53 7.87 -3.83
N ARG A 35 -19.23 7.95 -2.54
CA ARG A 35 -18.50 9.07 -1.95
C ARG A 35 -17.19 8.65 -1.31
N ILE A 36 -17.09 7.39 -0.89
CA ILE A 36 -15.93 6.83 -0.24
C ILE A 36 -15.64 5.44 -0.79
N VAL A 37 -14.37 5.12 -0.94
CA VAL A 37 -13.89 3.79 -1.32
C VAL A 37 -12.95 3.25 -0.26
N VAL A 38 -13.01 1.95 -0.04
CA VAL A 38 -12.12 1.21 0.86
C VAL A 38 -11.37 0.19 0.04
N PHE A 39 -10.07 0.11 0.24
CA PHE A 39 -9.25 -0.94 -0.33
C PHE A 39 -8.79 -1.86 0.78
N GLY A 40 -9.10 -3.15 0.68
CA GLY A 40 -8.67 -4.18 1.61
C GLY A 40 -7.75 -5.19 0.93
N GLU A 41 -6.78 -5.69 1.67
CA GLU A 41 -5.83 -6.70 1.20
C GLU A 41 -5.41 -7.60 2.36
N MET A 42 -5.23 -8.91 2.10
CA MET A 42 -5.02 -9.91 3.15
C MET A 42 -3.57 -9.94 3.67
N GLY A 43 -2.58 -9.65 2.83
CA GLY A 43 -1.17 -9.64 3.23
C GLY A 43 -0.46 -11.00 3.19
N ILE A 44 -1.05 -12.04 2.59
CA ILE A 44 -0.39 -13.35 2.44
C ILE A 44 0.61 -13.30 1.28
N GLY A 45 1.91 -13.38 1.64
CA GLY A 45 3.01 -13.37 0.67
C GLY A 45 3.42 -11.99 0.16
N ASN A 46 2.60 -10.96 0.28
CA ASN A 46 2.86 -9.62 -0.24
C ASN A 46 3.39 -8.60 0.78
N THR A 47 3.55 -8.97 2.04
CA THR A 47 4.27 -8.12 3.01
C THR A 47 5.75 -7.98 2.66
N THR A 48 6.35 -8.92 1.91
CA THR A 48 7.73 -8.81 1.40
C THR A 48 7.84 -7.72 0.32
N PRO A 49 7.05 -7.76 -0.79
CA PRO A 49 7.04 -6.66 -1.75
C PRO A 49 6.63 -5.32 -1.14
N ALA A 50 5.66 -5.27 -0.23
CA ALA A 50 5.29 -4.03 0.45
C ALA A 50 6.46 -3.44 1.27
N SER A 51 7.23 -4.29 1.98
CA SER A 51 8.44 -3.87 2.69
C SER A 51 9.52 -3.39 1.73
N ALA A 52 9.74 -4.08 0.60
CA ALA A 52 10.73 -3.67 -0.40
C ALA A 52 10.36 -2.33 -1.05
N LEU A 53 9.08 -2.10 -1.37
CA LEU A 53 8.60 -0.81 -1.85
C LEU A 53 8.83 0.31 -0.84
N ALA A 54 8.43 0.10 0.42
CA ALA A 54 8.62 1.09 1.49
C ALA A 54 10.11 1.41 1.69
N ALA A 55 10.97 0.39 1.79
CA ALA A 55 12.40 0.57 1.95
C ALA A 55 13.01 1.34 0.78
N ARG A 56 12.71 0.97 -0.46
CA ARG A 56 13.29 1.62 -1.65
C ARG A 56 12.82 3.05 -1.82
N LEU A 57 11.52 3.31 -1.65
CA LEU A 57 10.94 4.63 -1.87
C LEU A 57 11.27 5.63 -0.77
N LEU A 58 11.52 5.15 0.45
CA LEU A 58 11.85 5.99 1.61
C LEU A 58 13.34 5.99 1.98
N ASP A 59 14.17 5.28 1.20
CA ASP A 59 15.61 5.12 1.43
C ASP A 59 15.91 4.60 2.85
N LEU A 60 15.25 3.50 3.22
CA LEU A 60 15.35 2.86 4.53
C LEU A 60 15.96 1.48 4.44
N ASP A 61 16.64 1.06 5.51
CA ASP A 61 17.14 -0.30 5.66
C ASP A 61 15.98 -1.32 5.76
N ALA A 62 16.17 -2.50 5.17
CA ALA A 62 15.19 -3.58 5.21
C ALA A 62 14.76 -3.95 6.63
N THR A 63 15.69 -3.93 7.58
CA THR A 63 15.45 -4.24 9.00
C THR A 63 14.46 -3.30 9.67
N THR A 64 14.29 -2.08 9.16
CA THR A 64 13.37 -1.08 9.74
C THR A 64 11.93 -1.20 9.24
N VAL A 65 11.73 -1.90 8.13
CA VAL A 65 10.41 -2.00 7.47
C VAL A 65 9.87 -3.43 7.40
N VAL A 66 10.74 -4.44 7.48
CA VAL A 66 10.31 -5.84 7.44
C VAL A 66 9.73 -6.26 8.78
N GLY A 67 8.51 -6.74 8.74
CA GLY A 67 7.80 -7.27 9.90
C GLY A 67 7.34 -8.72 9.71
N PRO A 68 6.71 -9.30 10.75
CA PRO A 68 6.29 -10.70 10.77
C PRO A 68 5.18 -11.04 9.76
N GLY A 69 4.47 -10.04 9.23
CA GLY A 69 3.34 -10.29 8.36
C GLY A 69 2.27 -11.16 9.04
N THR A 70 1.88 -12.25 8.38
CA THR A 70 0.87 -13.19 8.91
C THR A 70 1.41 -14.18 9.95
N GLY A 71 2.63 -13.96 10.49
CA GLY A 71 3.13 -14.78 11.61
C GLY A 71 4.52 -15.38 11.43
N VAL A 72 5.33 -14.81 10.54
CA VAL A 72 6.73 -15.24 10.33
C VAL A 72 7.61 -14.76 11.50
N SER A 73 8.46 -15.63 12.04
CA SER A 73 9.34 -15.31 13.16
C SER A 73 10.69 -16.04 13.05
N GLY A 74 11.66 -15.66 13.89
CA GLY A 74 12.97 -16.31 13.96
C GLY A 74 13.72 -16.31 12.62
N GLU A 75 14.24 -17.47 12.22
CA GLU A 75 15.05 -17.63 10.99
C GLU A 75 14.27 -17.21 9.72
N ALA A 76 12.97 -17.48 9.66
CA ALA A 76 12.15 -17.11 8.52
C ALA A 76 11.98 -15.58 8.39
N LEU A 77 11.95 -14.85 9.51
CA LEU A 77 11.96 -13.38 9.48
C LEU A 77 13.32 -12.85 9.01
N SER A 78 14.42 -13.44 9.47
CA SER A 78 15.76 -13.09 9.02
C SER A 78 15.94 -13.35 7.52
N ALA A 79 15.45 -14.48 7.02
CA ALA A 79 15.44 -14.79 5.59
C ALA A 79 14.64 -13.76 4.78
N LYS A 80 13.49 -13.31 5.30
CA LYS A 80 12.68 -12.27 4.67
C LYS A 80 13.45 -10.93 4.59
N VAL A 81 14.18 -10.54 5.64
CA VAL A 81 15.05 -9.36 5.63
C VAL A 81 16.09 -9.49 4.53
N THR A 82 16.81 -10.63 4.48
CA THR A 82 17.84 -10.88 3.44
C THR A 82 17.28 -10.83 2.02
N ILE A 83 16.07 -11.33 1.80
CA ILE A 83 15.39 -11.24 0.49
C ILE A 83 15.17 -9.77 0.11
N VAL A 84 14.68 -8.96 1.05
CA VAL A 84 14.44 -7.53 0.80
C VAL A 84 15.77 -6.81 0.55
N GLU A 85 16.82 -7.05 1.34
CA GLU A 85 18.16 -6.46 1.14
C GLU A 85 18.68 -6.73 -0.27
N ARG A 86 18.67 -7.99 -0.72
CA ARG A 86 19.12 -8.37 -2.07
C ARG A 86 18.28 -7.74 -3.17
N ALA A 87 16.96 -7.61 -2.97
CA ALA A 87 16.09 -6.93 -3.91
C ALA A 87 16.39 -5.44 -3.99
N LEU A 88 16.69 -4.80 -2.85
CA LEU A 88 17.11 -3.39 -2.80
C LEU A 88 18.45 -3.15 -3.49
N GLU A 89 19.45 -4.01 -3.27
CA GLU A 89 20.74 -3.96 -3.97
C GLU A 89 20.55 -4.01 -5.49
N ARG A 90 19.73 -4.96 -5.98
CA ARG A 90 19.41 -5.09 -7.41
C ARG A 90 18.77 -3.82 -7.98
N CYS A 91 17.95 -3.13 -7.20
CA CYS A 91 17.17 -1.96 -7.60
C CYS A 91 17.76 -0.62 -7.13
N ALA A 92 19.03 -0.58 -6.70
CA ALA A 92 19.66 0.60 -6.08
C ALA A 92 19.57 1.89 -6.93
N GLY A 93 19.54 1.78 -8.26
CA GLY A 93 19.42 2.93 -9.18
C GLY A 93 17.99 3.39 -9.48
N LEU A 94 16.96 2.67 -9.02
CA LEU A 94 15.56 3.02 -9.33
C LEU A 94 15.04 4.07 -8.36
N THR A 95 14.53 5.18 -8.89
CA THR A 95 13.95 6.28 -8.10
C THR A 95 12.52 6.63 -8.51
N GLN A 96 12.11 6.26 -9.73
CA GLN A 96 10.76 6.57 -10.22
C GLN A 96 9.74 5.60 -9.59
N PRO A 97 8.66 6.10 -8.98
CA PRO A 97 7.74 5.27 -8.19
C PRO A 97 7.14 4.08 -8.97
N LEU A 98 6.76 4.28 -10.23
CA LEU A 98 6.20 3.20 -11.06
C LEU A 98 7.27 2.20 -11.51
N GLU A 99 8.53 2.61 -11.68
CA GLU A 99 9.63 1.68 -11.96
C GLU A 99 9.96 0.83 -10.72
N VAL A 100 9.95 1.45 -9.53
CA VAL A 100 10.11 0.74 -8.27
C VAL A 100 8.95 -0.24 -8.05
N LEU A 101 7.70 0.17 -8.34
CA LEU A 101 6.54 -0.72 -8.30
C LEU A 101 6.69 -1.90 -9.27
N ARG A 102 7.15 -1.67 -10.49
CA ARG A 102 7.40 -2.73 -11.48
C ARG A 102 8.43 -3.73 -10.99
N ALA A 103 9.52 -3.25 -10.41
CA ALA A 103 10.64 -4.07 -9.99
C ALA A 103 10.39 -4.84 -8.69
N LEU A 104 9.69 -4.25 -7.72
CA LEU A 104 9.59 -4.75 -6.34
C LEU A 104 8.16 -5.03 -5.87
N GLY A 105 7.14 -4.60 -6.60
CA GLY A 105 5.74 -4.68 -6.18
C GLY A 105 5.05 -6.01 -6.48
N GLY A 106 3.74 -5.92 -6.67
CA GLY A 106 2.86 -7.02 -7.06
C GLY A 106 1.66 -6.48 -7.85
N ARG A 107 0.97 -7.36 -8.57
CA ARG A 107 -0.18 -6.97 -9.40
C ARG A 107 -1.31 -6.37 -8.57
N GLU A 108 -1.55 -6.92 -7.38
CA GLU A 108 -2.55 -6.43 -6.43
C GLU A 108 -2.21 -5.02 -5.94
N ILE A 109 -0.94 -4.76 -5.60
CA ILE A 109 -0.47 -3.44 -5.19
C ILE A 109 -0.60 -2.46 -6.36
N ALA A 110 -0.20 -2.85 -7.57
CA ALA A 110 -0.34 -2.03 -8.76
C ALA A 110 -1.81 -1.72 -9.10
N ALA A 111 -2.72 -2.69 -8.96
CA ALA A 111 -4.15 -2.46 -9.14
C ALA A 111 -4.70 -1.44 -8.12
N ILE A 112 -4.29 -1.54 -6.85
CA ILE A 112 -4.67 -0.57 -5.82
C ILE A 112 -4.12 0.82 -6.15
N VAL A 113 -2.88 0.94 -6.65
CA VAL A 113 -2.31 2.23 -7.10
C VAL A 113 -3.18 2.86 -8.18
N GLY A 114 -3.55 2.10 -9.22
CA GLY A 114 -4.42 2.58 -10.29
C GLY A 114 -5.81 2.96 -9.80
N ALA A 115 -6.38 2.17 -8.89
CA ALA A 115 -7.66 2.45 -8.26
C ALA A 115 -7.63 3.74 -7.43
N MET A 116 -6.57 3.97 -6.65
CA MET A 116 -6.40 5.20 -5.86
C MET A 116 -6.30 6.44 -6.74
N GLY A 117 -5.51 6.38 -7.83
CA GLY A 117 -5.43 7.47 -8.80
C GLY A 117 -6.80 7.81 -9.38
N ARG A 118 -7.53 6.79 -9.82
CA ARG A 118 -8.88 6.97 -10.39
C ARG A 118 -9.91 7.46 -9.38
N ALA A 119 -9.85 6.98 -8.14
CA ALA A 119 -10.71 7.45 -7.05
C ALA A 119 -10.50 8.96 -6.79
N ALA A 120 -9.26 9.40 -6.73
CA ALA A 120 -8.92 10.83 -6.57
C ALA A 120 -9.42 11.67 -7.76
N GLU A 121 -9.25 11.21 -9.01
CA GLU A 121 -9.80 11.87 -10.20
C GLU A 121 -11.33 12.01 -10.16
N ARG A 122 -12.04 11.04 -9.57
CA ARG A 122 -13.49 11.09 -9.36
C ARG A 122 -13.90 11.90 -8.11
N GLY A 123 -12.95 12.41 -7.33
CA GLY A 123 -13.22 13.15 -6.11
C GLY A 123 -13.74 12.28 -4.96
N LEU A 124 -13.45 10.98 -4.97
CA LEU A 124 -13.87 10.05 -3.93
C LEU A 124 -12.90 10.09 -2.74
N ALA A 125 -13.43 10.05 -1.52
CA ALA A 125 -12.62 9.83 -0.34
C ALA A 125 -12.05 8.40 -0.36
N ILE A 126 -10.77 8.24 -0.04
CA ILE A 126 -10.05 6.97 -0.04
C ILE A 126 -9.73 6.60 1.41
N LEU A 127 -10.34 5.53 1.92
CA LEU A 127 -10.02 5.01 3.23
C LEU A 127 -8.94 3.92 3.10
N VAL A 128 -7.72 4.29 3.48
CA VAL A 128 -6.51 3.45 3.39
C VAL A 128 -6.46 2.53 4.59
N ASP A 129 -6.47 1.21 4.37
CA ASP A 129 -6.47 0.20 5.43
C ASP A 129 -5.10 0.04 6.09
N GLY A 130 -4.50 -1.14 5.99
CA GLY A 130 -3.25 -1.49 6.66
C GLY A 130 -2.01 -1.31 5.80
N PHE A 131 -0.95 -2.05 6.16
CA PHE A 131 0.39 -1.88 5.60
C PHE A 131 0.46 -2.08 4.07
N ILE A 132 -0.19 -3.11 3.52
CA ILE A 132 -0.13 -3.39 2.07
C ILE A 132 -0.79 -2.26 1.29
N VAL A 133 -1.98 -1.85 1.71
CA VAL A 133 -2.71 -0.75 1.07
C VAL A 133 -1.96 0.57 1.21
N SER A 134 -1.30 0.80 2.36
CA SER A 134 -0.45 1.97 2.58
C SER A 134 0.80 1.97 1.71
N SER A 135 1.37 0.79 1.38
CA SER A 135 2.48 0.72 0.41
C SER A 135 2.04 1.12 -1.00
N ALA A 136 0.81 0.77 -1.40
CA ALA A 136 0.22 1.27 -2.64
C ALA A 136 -0.04 2.77 -2.58
N ALA A 137 -0.55 3.29 -1.45
CA ALA A 137 -0.74 4.72 -1.23
C ALA A 137 0.56 5.51 -1.34
N LEU A 138 1.66 4.98 -0.79
CA LEU A 138 2.99 5.59 -0.93
C LEU A 138 3.41 5.73 -2.40
N VAL A 139 3.27 4.65 -3.18
CA VAL A 139 3.56 4.69 -4.63
C VAL A 139 2.67 5.70 -5.34
N ALA A 140 1.36 5.69 -5.08
CA ALA A 140 0.40 6.59 -5.71
C ALA A 140 0.72 8.06 -5.43
N VAL A 141 1.00 8.41 -4.18
CA VAL A 141 1.32 9.79 -3.76
C VAL A 141 2.68 10.25 -4.30
N MET A 142 3.69 9.38 -4.32
CA MET A 142 4.99 9.72 -4.90
C MET A 142 4.92 9.86 -6.43
N HIS A 143 4.00 9.18 -7.10
CA HIS A 143 3.74 9.33 -8.53
C HIS A 143 2.93 10.59 -8.82
N ASP A 144 1.84 10.83 -8.07
CA ASP A 144 1.02 12.03 -8.14
C ASP A 144 0.61 12.50 -6.74
N ARG A 145 1.25 13.57 -6.28
CA ARG A 145 1.04 14.10 -4.93
C ARG A 145 -0.40 14.51 -4.64
N ARG A 146 -1.19 14.87 -5.65
CA ARG A 146 -2.58 15.29 -5.51
C ARG A 146 -3.49 14.19 -4.93
N VAL A 147 -3.13 12.93 -5.14
CA VAL A 147 -3.89 11.78 -4.63
C VAL A 147 -3.95 11.79 -3.09
N ARG A 148 -2.91 12.35 -2.41
CA ARG A 148 -2.84 12.43 -0.95
C ARG A 148 -4.02 13.18 -0.32
N ASP A 149 -4.54 14.19 -0.99
CA ASP A 149 -5.61 15.05 -0.47
C ASP A 149 -6.96 14.32 -0.31
N TYR A 150 -7.09 13.15 -0.94
CA TYR A 150 -8.27 12.30 -0.88
C TYR A 150 -8.15 11.15 0.13
N MET A 151 -6.97 10.97 0.78
CA MET A 151 -6.66 9.81 1.62
C MET A 151 -6.90 10.07 3.10
N TYR A 152 -7.63 9.17 3.73
CA TYR A 152 -7.79 9.03 5.18
C TYR A 152 -7.22 7.68 5.60
N PHE A 153 -6.32 7.66 6.57
CA PHE A 153 -5.68 6.42 7.04
C PHE A 153 -6.50 5.84 8.19
N ALA A 154 -7.01 4.63 7.98
CA ALA A 154 -7.99 4.02 8.88
C ALA A 154 -7.39 3.66 10.23
N HIS A 155 -6.27 2.95 10.21
CA HIS A 155 -5.67 2.49 11.47
C HIS A 155 -4.15 2.38 11.38
N ARG A 156 -3.49 2.33 12.55
CA ARG A 156 -2.08 1.95 12.66
C ARG A 156 -1.97 0.44 12.73
N SER A 157 -1.38 -0.18 11.72
CA SER A 157 -1.06 -1.61 11.73
C SER A 157 0.17 -1.89 12.60
N ALA A 158 0.28 -3.11 13.11
CA ALA A 158 1.44 -3.58 13.88
C ALA A 158 2.71 -3.81 13.04
N GLU A 159 2.64 -3.69 11.71
CA GLU A 159 3.80 -3.85 10.82
C GLU A 159 4.74 -2.65 10.93
N PRO A 160 6.08 -2.85 11.16
CA PRO A 160 7.03 -1.76 11.34
C PRO A 160 7.07 -0.78 10.14
N GLY A 161 7.02 -1.30 8.93
CA GLY A 161 7.02 -0.51 7.70
C GLY A 161 5.80 0.41 7.58
N HIS A 162 4.69 0.07 8.22
CA HIS A 162 3.48 0.91 8.18
C HIS A 162 3.71 2.27 8.88
N ALA A 163 4.32 2.26 10.06
CA ALA A 163 4.64 3.50 10.77
C ALA A 163 5.51 4.42 9.91
N ARG A 164 6.51 3.87 9.20
CA ARG A 164 7.38 4.64 8.30
C ARG A 164 6.63 5.27 7.13
N ILE A 165 5.67 4.55 6.56
CA ILE A 165 4.82 5.08 5.49
C ILE A 165 3.92 6.20 6.02
N LEU A 166 3.29 6.00 7.17
CA LEU A 166 2.44 7.03 7.79
C LEU A 166 3.24 8.32 8.05
N ASP A 167 4.44 8.20 8.62
CA ASP A 167 5.33 9.34 8.87
C ASP A 167 5.71 10.06 7.57
N ALA A 168 6.07 9.31 6.52
CA ALA A 168 6.46 9.87 5.22
C ALA A 168 5.31 10.57 4.48
N LEU A 169 4.08 10.13 4.69
CA LEU A 169 2.88 10.72 4.09
C LEU A 169 2.22 11.78 4.98
N ASP A 170 2.83 12.15 6.11
CA ASP A 170 2.23 13.03 7.13
C ASP A 170 0.79 12.58 7.46
N ALA A 171 0.64 11.30 7.78
CA ALA A 171 -0.63 10.66 7.97
C ALA A 171 -0.89 10.33 9.44
N GLN A 172 -2.03 10.78 9.95
CA GLN A 172 -2.51 10.41 11.28
C GLN A 172 -3.63 9.37 11.13
N PRO A 173 -3.44 8.13 11.59
CA PRO A 173 -4.47 7.11 11.53
C PRO A 173 -5.62 7.42 12.50
N LEU A 174 -6.85 7.11 12.07
CA LEU A 174 -8.07 7.35 12.87
C LEU A 174 -8.13 6.43 14.11
N VAL A 175 -7.58 5.21 14.01
CA VAL A 175 -7.61 4.20 15.08
C VAL A 175 -6.20 3.65 15.31
N ASP A 176 -5.81 3.53 16.57
CA ASP A 176 -4.60 2.82 16.99
C ASP A 176 -4.97 1.74 18.02
N ALA A 177 -5.31 0.55 17.52
CA ALA A 177 -5.81 -0.57 18.31
C ALA A 177 -5.03 -1.87 18.05
N GLY A 178 -3.82 -1.78 17.50
CA GLY A 178 -2.96 -2.93 17.22
C GLY A 178 -3.54 -3.90 16.18
N LEU A 179 -4.40 -3.43 15.29
CA LEU A 179 -5.04 -4.26 14.25
C LEU A 179 -4.01 -4.78 13.25
N ARG A 180 -4.19 -6.04 12.79
CA ARG A 180 -3.30 -6.69 11.84
C ARG A 180 -3.99 -7.76 10.97
N LEU A 181 -5.31 -7.70 10.85
CA LEU A 181 -6.07 -8.72 10.12
C LEU A 181 -5.98 -8.53 8.60
N GLY A 182 -6.03 -7.28 8.12
CA GLY A 182 -6.14 -6.95 6.70
C GLY A 182 -7.59 -6.99 6.20
N GLU A 183 -7.76 -7.17 4.90
CA GLU A 183 -9.06 -7.32 4.21
C GLU A 183 -10.02 -6.13 4.41
N GLY A 184 -9.49 -4.93 4.67
CA GLY A 184 -10.32 -3.76 4.95
C GLY A 184 -10.90 -3.70 6.36
N SER A 185 -10.54 -4.64 7.24
CA SER A 185 -11.10 -4.72 8.60
C SER A 185 -10.81 -3.48 9.44
N GLY A 186 -9.61 -2.91 9.32
CA GLY A 186 -9.23 -1.66 9.98
C GLY A 186 -10.07 -0.49 9.46
N SER A 187 -10.27 -0.42 8.15
CA SER A 187 -11.09 0.59 7.49
C SER A 187 -12.55 0.50 7.92
N LEU A 188 -13.13 -0.70 7.97
CA LEU A 188 -14.50 -0.89 8.44
C LEU A 188 -14.66 -0.53 9.92
N THR A 189 -13.62 -0.75 10.73
CA THR A 189 -13.61 -0.33 12.15
C THR A 189 -13.55 1.20 12.30
N ALA A 190 -12.81 1.89 11.41
CA ALA A 190 -12.67 3.34 11.44
C ALA A 190 -13.86 4.08 10.78
N PHE A 191 -14.59 3.43 9.86
CA PHE A 191 -15.66 4.05 9.08
C PHE A 191 -16.74 4.75 9.94
N PRO A 192 -17.23 4.17 11.06
CA PRO A 192 -18.21 4.84 11.92
C PRO A 192 -17.74 6.21 12.47
N LEU A 193 -16.42 6.40 12.64
CA LEU A 193 -15.88 7.68 13.08
C LEU A 193 -16.02 8.75 12.00
N ILE A 194 -15.81 8.38 10.74
CA ILE A 194 -16.00 9.27 9.59
C ILE A 194 -17.47 9.63 9.43
N ASP A 195 -18.36 8.64 9.51
CA ASP A 195 -19.81 8.82 9.41
C ASP A 195 -20.35 9.74 10.51
N ALA A 196 -19.91 9.54 11.75
CA ALA A 196 -20.23 10.42 12.86
C ALA A 196 -19.73 11.86 12.65
N ALA A 197 -18.48 12.02 12.16
CA ALA A 197 -17.91 13.34 11.89
C ALA A 197 -18.71 14.10 10.82
N VAL A 198 -19.09 13.42 9.73
CA VAL A 198 -19.92 13.99 8.66
C VAL A 198 -21.31 14.38 9.21
N THR A 199 -21.92 13.52 10.03
CA THR A 199 -23.23 13.79 10.64
C THR A 199 -23.21 14.99 11.58
N LEU A 200 -22.12 15.18 12.34
CA LEU A 200 -21.96 16.31 13.25
C LEU A 200 -21.65 17.64 12.53
N HIS A 201 -21.12 17.56 11.30
CA HIS A 201 -20.77 18.75 10.52
C HIS A 201 -21.97 19.34 9.76
N ASN A 202 -22.97 18.52 9.44
CA ASN A 202 -24.20 18.94 8.74
C ASN A 202 -25.28 19.39 9.71
#